data_c4cdb78ab52362e2e7e20657e20b0017
#
_entry.id   c4cdb78ab52362e2e7e20657e20b0017
#
_cell.length_a   1.000
_cell.length_b   1.000
_cell.length_c   1.000
_cell.angle_alpha   90.00
_cell.angle_beta   90.00
_cell.angle_gamma   90.00
#
_symmetry.space_group_name_H-M   'P 1'
#
loop_
_entity.id
_entity.type
_entity.pdbx_description
1 polymer ?
#
loop_
_entity_poly.entity_id
_entity_poly.type
_entity_poly.pdbx_seq_one_letter_code
_entity_poly.pdbx_strand_id
1 'polypeptide(L)'
;MTDHAQDELPRSEPAEDSRTPAAEGQPDPSPAVPQRSRAAVPSPAPASRKPARRRREPVKIAFGPVENGLDYLISVTKHLKGDPAPRDLKYAILHLAAAAEVLLKARLQGEHWSLVFEKPETATRESFDNADFRSCGSIEALDRLQRLAQLDVGEKSSTKDDLQRLIKWRNALQHYGLTTYTEGKEPKARKTIYAAAVEKLAANLLDFLLTFVRDELLPSKPRASREYLRLHEEMREVSRGLSDIRMYLTVRWSGLRAELDPLKDSTVQCPTCQEFALLCNGKAECRFCGMSEETGERVADEYVDLVQEFVSLSDPRRVIHPCPECEAFSLVADVEFASGRRAEYFCFTCGGESVPANLDYCDVCGIPTEAKDGLSLCPDCFDARLARF
;
A
#
# COMPACT_ATOMS: atom_id res chain seq x y z
N MET A 1 -59.10 -11.83 28.27
CA MET A 1 -59.05 -11.53 29.71
C MET A 1 -57.77 -10.85 29.94
N THR A 2 -57.92 -9.57 30.04
CA THR A 2 -57.39 -8.56 30.96
C THR A 2 -55.91 -8.26 30.79
N ASP A 3 -55.45 -7.12 30.67
CA ASP A 3 -55.87 -5.71 30.59
C ASP A 3 -54.62 -4.85 30.90
N HIS A 4 -54.48 -3.79 30.16
CA HIS A 4 -53.88 -2.48 30.46
C HIS A 4 -52.63 -2.32 31.36
N ALA A 5 -51.60 -1.58 30.92
CA ALA A 5 -51.50 -0.18 31.26
C ALA A 5 -50.42 0.54 30.44
N GLN A 6 -50.84 1.63 29.82
CA GLN A 6 -50.01 2.72 29.28
C GLN A 6 -49.47 3.53 30.47
N ASP A 7 -48.26 4.06 30.36
CA ASP A 7 -47.84 5.18 31.19
C ASP A 7 -47.11 6.22 30.31
N GLU A 8 -47.81 7.39 30.26
CA GLU A 8 -47.38 8.57 29.49
C GLU A 8 -46.43 9.43 30.32
N LEU A 9 -45.48 10.04 29.65
CA LEU A 9 -44.59 11.09 30.12
C LEU A 9 -45.29 12.47 30.08
N PRO A 10 -45.06 13.38 30.99
CA PRO A 10 -45.43 14.79 30.82
C PRO A 10 -44.26 15.64 30.29
N ARG A 11 -44.60 16.43 29.29
CA ARG A 11 -43.88 17.61 28.80
C ARG A 11 -43.92 18.74 29.82
N SER A 12 -42.84 19.52 29.93
CA SER A 12 -42.89 20.86 30.51
C SER A 12 -42.18 21.86 29.60
N GLU A 13 -42.90 22.79 29.09
CA GLU A 13 -42.50 24.00 28.37
C GLU A 13 -42.36 25.21 29.35
N PRO A 14 -41.97 26.42 28.88
CA PRO A 14 -40.96 27.28 29.48
C PRO A 14 -41.54 28.49 30.20
N ALA A 15 -40.73 29.20 30.98
CA ALA A 15 -41.07 30.49 31.55
C ALA A 15 -40.20 31.60 30.97
N GLU A 16 -40.87 32.54 30.29
CA GLU A 16 -40.44 33.90 30.03
C GLU A 16 -40.39 34.71 31.30
N ASP A 17 -39.42 35.57 31.50
CA ASP A 17 -39.64 36.81 32.29
C ASP A 17 -38.85 37.98 31.67
N SER A 18 -39.63 38.95 31.31
CA SER A 18 -39.33 40.25 30.79
C SER A 18 -39.05 41.25 31.92
N ARG A 19 -38.08 42.14 31.77
CA ARG A 19 -38.12 43.51 32.34
C ARG A 19 -37.00 44.40 31.79
N THR A 20 -37.38 45.43 31.06
CA THR A 20 -36.77 46.77 30.91
C THR A 20 -37.62 47.76 31.71
N PRO A 21 -37.32 49.05 31.92
CA PRO A 21 -36.12 49.92 31.76
C PRO A 21 -35.93 50.96 32.89
N ALA A 22 -34.91 51.82 32.83
CA ALA A 22 -34.90 53.25 33.25
C ALA A 22 -33.47 53.76 33.21
N ALA A 23 -33.12 54.74 32.46
CA ALA A 23 -33.36 56.18 32.39
C ALA A 23 -32.35 57.03 33.20
N GLU A 24 -31.69 57.92 32.45
CA GLU A 24 -31.28 59.29 32.78
C GLU A 24 -30.13 59.60 33.75
N GLY A 25 -29.24 60.48 33.25
CA GLY A 25 -28.33 61.29 34.07
C GLY A 25 -27.13 61.88 33.36
N GLN A 26 -27.37 62.98 32.61
CA GLN A 26 -26.30 63.98 32.39
C GLN A 26 -26.27 64.95 33.59
N PRO A 27 -25.12 65.52 33.99
CA PRO A 27 -24.88 66.92 33.70
C PRO A 27 -23.38 67.32 33.51
N ASP A 28 -23.20 68.27 32.71
CA ASP A 28 -22.63 69.63 32.70
C ASP A 28 -21.13 69.92 33.02
N PRO A 29 -20.58 71.09 32.55
CA PRO A 29 -19.25 71.12 31.97
C PRO A 29 -18.24 72.00 32.76
N SER A 30 -16.99 71.97 32.22
CA SER A 30 -15.90 73.00 32.41
C SER A 30 -14.81 72.68 33.46
N PRO A 31 -13.58 73.20 33.29
CA PRO A 31 -13.09 74.22 32.38
C PRO A 31 -11.76 73.87 31.65
N ALA A 32 -11.41 74.71 30.70
CA ALA A 32 -10.27 74.73 29.81
C ALA A 32 -8.90 74.84 30.51
N VAL A 33 -7.90 74.10 29.99
CA VAL A 33 -6.46 74.25 30.28
C VAL A 33 -5.66 74.21 29.00
N PRO A 34 -4.56 74.95 28.83
CA PRO A 34 -4.04 75.48 27.55
C PRO A 34 -3.27 74.48 26.71
N GLN A 35 -3.35 74.69 25.43
CA GLN A 35 -2.69 73.93 24.35
C GLN A 35 -1.15 73.97 24.48
N ARG A 36 -0.57 72.78 24.70
CA ARG A 36 0.86 72.54 24.37
C ARG A 36 0.92 71.92 22.97
N SER A 37 1.78 72.50 22.14
CA SER A 37 2.12 72.05 20.79
C SER A 37 2.51 70.57 20.74
N ARG A 38 1.75 69.77 20.01
CA ARG A 38 1.98 68.35 19.76
C ARG A 38 3.03 68.25 18.63
N ALA A 39 4.15 67.61 18.95
CA ALA A 39 5.08 67.08 17.98
C ALA A 39 4.37 65.96 17.17
N ALA A 40 4.64 65.94 15.85
CA ALA A 40 4.04 64.97 14.94
C ALA A 40 4.38 63.55 15.34
N VAL A 41 3.33 62.75 15.59
CA VAL A 41 3.43 61.31 15.83
C VAL A 41 3.51 60.64 14.44
N PRO A 42 4.52 59.76 14.18
CA PRO A 42 4.60 59.04 12.93
C PRO A 42 3.41 58.07 12.81
N SER A 43 2.79 58.06 11.62
CA SER A 43 1.71 57.14 11.27
C SER A 43 2.10 55.69 11.52
N PRO A 44 1.22 54.88 12.11
CA PRO A 44 1.47 53.45 12.31
C PRO A 44 1.59 52.78 10.91
N ALA A 45 2.65 51.97 10.76
CA ALA A 45 2.84 51.13 9.60
C ALA A 45 1.61 50.24 9.36
N PRO A 46 1.26 49.92 8.11
CA PRO A 46 0.09 49.10 7.80
C PRO A 46 0.26 47.72 8.45
N ALA A 47 -0.70 47.35 9.30
CA ALA A 47 -0.75 46.05 9.96
C ALA A 47 -0.65 44.96 8.90
N SER A 48 0.37 44.13 9.05
CA SER A 48 0.57 42.93 8.21
C SER A 48 -0.72 42.08 8.25
N ARG A 49 -1.39 41.98 7.11
CA ARG A 49 -2.54 41.07 6.95
C ARG A 49 -2.07 39.68 7.23
N LYS A 50 -2.53 39.09 8.35
CA LYS A 50 -2.34 37.67 8.63
C LYS A 50 -2.83 36.87 7.42
N PRO A 51 -2.04 35.91 6.90
CA PRO A 51 -2.46 35.12 5.78
C PRO A 51 -3.80 34.46 6.11
N ALA A 52 -4.77 34.60 5.23
CA ALA A 52 -6.08 33.97 5.38
C ALA A 52 -5.85 32.45 5.55
N ARG A 53 -6.30 31.91 6.67
CA ARG A 53 -6.29 30.47 6.91
C ARG A 53 -7.03 29.82 5.73
N ARG A 54 -6.30 29.14 4.84
CA ARG A 54 -6.91 28.30 3.81
C ARG A 54 -7.90 27.39 4.51
N ARG A 55 -9.17 27.51 4.19
CA ARG A 55 -10.20 26.55 4.61
C ARG A 55 -9.72 25.18 4.11
N ARG A 56 -9.37 24.27 5.02
CA ARG A 56 -9.09 22.89 4.65
C ARG A 56 -10.39 22.33 4.07
N GLU A 57 -10.30 21.81 2.86
CA GLU A 57 -11.42 21.07 2.29
C GLU A 57 -11.78 19.90 3.23
N PRO A 58 -13.07 19.59 3.39
CA PRO A 58 -13.49 18.47 4.23
C PRO A 58 -12.88 17.19 3.69
N VAL A 59 -12.27 16.39 4.57
CA VAL A 59 -11.73 15.08 4.22
C VAL A 59 -12.90 14.17 3.85
N LYS A 60 -12.83 13.57 2.66
CA LYS A 60 -13.81 12.59 2.17
C LYS A 60 -13.24 11.20 2.30
N ILE A 61 -14.03 10.27 2.80
CA ILE A 61 -13.70 8.83 2.79
C ILE A 61 -14.25 8.26 1.49
N ALA A 62 -13.37 7.78 0.61
CA ALA A 62 -13.74 7.16 -0.65
C ALA A 62 -12.71 6.09 -1.00
N PHE A 63 -13.09 4.82 -0.88
CA PHE A 63 -12.29 3.67 -1.26
C PHE A 63 -13.08 2.81 -2.25
N GLY A 64 -12.47 2.48 -3.38
CA GLY A 64 -12.98 1.43 -4.24
C GLY A 64 -12.85 0.05 -3.55
N PRO A 65 -13.62 -0.97 -3.96
CA PRO A 65 -13.56 -2.27 -3.28
C PRO A 65 -12.16 -2.90 -3.27
N VAL A 66 -11.42 -2.85 -4.38
CA VAL A 66 -10.06 -3.40 -4.47
C VAL A 66 -9.08 -2.58 -3.63
N GLU A 67 -9.13 -1.25 -3.74
CA GLU A 67 -8.35 -0.31 -2.94
C GLU A 67 -8.55 -0.54 -1.43
N ASN A 68 -9.80 -0.67 -0.99
CA ASN A 68 -10.11 -0.97 0.41
C ASN A 68 -9.51 -2.32 0.86
N GLY A 69 -9.53 -3.33 0.00
CA GLY A 69 -8.91 -4.62 0.28
C GLY A 69 -7.39 -4.53 0.40
N LEU A 70 -6.75 -3.77 -0.48
CA LEU A 70 -5.29 -3.53 -0.45
C LEU A 70 -4.86 -2.73 0.77
N ASP A 71 -5.62 -1.70 1.17
CA ASP A 71 -5.37 -0.94 2.40
C ASP A 71 -5.38 -1.85 3.64
N TYR A 72 -6.32 -2.80 3.71
CA TYR A 72 -6.30 -3.82 4.75
C TYR A 72 -5.05 -4.71 4.67
N LEU A 73 -4.58 -5.12 3.48
CA LEU A 73 -3.36 -5.92 3.34
C LEU A 73 -2.11 -5.12 3.77
N ILE A 74 -2.01 -3.84 3.40
CA ILE A 74 -0.96 -2.93 3.88
C ILE A 74 -0.96 -2.88 5.42
N SER A 75 -2.14 -2.80 6.02
CA SER A 75 -2.25 -2.83 7.48
C SER A 75 -1.82 -4.17 8.08
N VAL A 76 -2.13 -5.29 7.43
CA VAL A 76 -1.68 -6.63 7.86
C VAL A 76 -0.15 -6.70 7.87
N THR A 77 0.53 -6.23 6.81
CA THR A 77 2.00 -6.25 6.76
C THR A 77 2.62 -5.43 7.89
N LYS A 78 2.05 -4.24 8.19
CA LYS A 78 2.50 -3.39 9.30
C LYS A 78 2.37 -4.08 10.66
N HIS A 79 1.30 -4.86 10.88
CA HIS A 79 1.06 -5.58 12.13
C HIS A 79 1.83 -6.90 12.27
N LEU A 80 2.33 -7.47 11.17
CA LEU A 80 3.12 -8.71 11.19
C LEU A 80 4.62 -8.47 11.08
N LYS A 81 5.06 -7.21 11.00
CA LYS A 81 6.47 -6.83 10.88
C LYS A 81 7.28 -7.25 12.12
N GLY A 82 8.43 -7.90 11.91
CA GLY A 82 9.36 -8.26 12.98
C GLY A 82 8.82 -9.30 13.96
N ASP A 83 8.77 -8.97 15.25
CA ASP A 83 8.24 -9.81 16.33
C ASP A 83 6.90 -9.22 16.82
N PRO A 84 5.75 -9.61 16.24
CA PRO A 84 4.47 -8.99 16.54
C PRO A 84 3.97 -9.29 17.95
N ALA A 85 3.53 -8.26 18.67
CA ALA A 85 2.89 -8.39 19.96
C ALA A 85 1.48 -8.99 19.84
N PRO A 86 0.87 -9.51 20.92
CA PRO A 86 -0.49 -10.07 20.88
C PRO A 86 -1.55 -9.12 20.31
N ARG A 87 -1.38 -7.81 20.52
CA ARG A 87 -2.24 -6.78 19.96
C ARG A 87 -2.12 -6.70 18.43
N ASP A 88 -0.91 -6.82 17.92
CA ASP A 88 -0.63 -6.76 16.49
C ASP A 88 -1.19 -8.00 15.79
N LEU A 89 -1.00 -9.19 16.36
CA LEU A 89 -1.61 -10.43 15.86
C LEU A 89 -3.14 -10.34 15.82
N LYS A 90 -3.77 -9.72 16.82
CA LYS A 90 -5.22 -9.46 16.81
C LYS A 90 -5.64 -8.62 15.60
N TYR A 91 -4.96 -7.49 15.36
CA TYR A 91 -5.31 -6.61 14.26
C TYR A 91 -4.96 -7.22 12.90
N ALA A 92 -3.88 -7.97 12.80
CA ALA A 92 -3.56 -8.74 11.60
C ALA A 92 -4.69 -9.72 11.23
N ILE A 93 -5.23 -10.48 12.19
CA ILE A 93 -6.37 -11.39 11.97
C ILE A 93 -7.62 -10.61 11.49
N LEU A 94 -7.96 -9.51 12.16
CA LEU A 94 -9.16 -8.73 11.82
C LEU A 94 -9.06 -8.13 10.42
N HIS A 95 -7.91 -7.52 10.09
CA HIS A 95 -7.70 -6.86 8.81
C HIS A 95 -7.53 -7.87 7.66
N LEU A 96 -6.85 -9.00 7.91
CA LEU A 96 -6.73 -10.05 6.89
C LEU A 96 -8.11 -10.67 6.56
N ALA A 97 -8.98 -10.85 7.54
CA ALA A 97 -10.34 -11.32 7.31
C ALA A 97 -11.18 -10.29 6.53
N ALA A 98 -11.02 -9.00 6.82
CA ALA A 98 -11.67 -7.93 6.08
C ALA A 98 -11.14 -7.85 4.63
N ALA A 99 -9.82 -7.92 4.43
CA ALA A 99 -9.21 -7.97 3.10
C ALA A 99 -9.76 -9.12 2.26
N ALA A 100 -9.74 -10.34 2.79
CA ALA A 100 -10.23 -11.52 2.09
C ALA A 100 -11.71 -11.37 1.70
N GLU A 101 -12.55 -10.86 2.61
CA GLU A 101 -13.98 -10.66 2.35
C GLU A 101 -14.21 -9.63 1.24
N VAL A 102 -13.54 -8.47 1.33
CA VAL A 102 -13.72 -7.37 0.37
C VAL A 102 -13.19 -7.74 -1.02
N LEU A 103 -12.00 -8.35 -1.10
CA LEU A 103 -11.38 -8.70 -2.39
C LEU A 103 -12.15 -9.78 -3.12
N LEU A 104 -12.59 -10.85 -2.44
CA LEU A 104 -13.42 -11.90 -3.05
C LEU A 104 -14.75 -11.33 -3.55
N LYS A 105 -15.40 -10.46 -2.77
CA LYS A 105 -16.62 -9.77 -3.19
C LYS A 105 -16.39 -8.79 -4.34
N ALA A 106 -15.26 -8.11 -4.40
CA ALA A 106 -14.91 -7.23 -5.51
C ALA A 106 -14.87 -8.01 -6.84
N ARG A 107 -14.31 -9.22 -6.83
CA ARG A 107 -14.32 -10.09 -8.02
C ARG A 107 -15.71 -10.59 -8.40
N LEU A 108 -16.53 -10.99 -7.42
CA LEU A 108 -17.94 -11.35 -7.65
C LEU A 108 -18.74 -10.19 -8.23
N GLN A 109 -18.53 -8.98 -7.72
CA GLN A 109 -19.17 -7.77 -8.24
C GLN A 109 -18.77 -7.50 -9.69
N GLY A 110 -17.55 -7.88 -10.09
CA GLY A 110 -17.07 -7.82 -11.47
C GLY A 110 -17.82 -8.78 -12.41
N GLU A 111 -18.26 -9.94 -11.91
CA GLU A 111 -19.12 -10.85 -12.66
C GLU A 111 -20.55 -10.30 -12.74
N HIS A 112 -21.17 -10.08 -11.59
CA HIS A 112 -22.46 -9.42 -11.48
C HIS A 112 -22.71 -8.91 -10.07
N TRP A 113 -23.18 -7.68 -9.92
CA TRP A 113 -23.40 -7.02 -8.64
C TRP A 113 -24.31 -7.78 -7.67
N SER A 114 -25.31 -8.54 -8.16
CA SER A 114 -26.23 -9.33 -7.32
C SER A 114 -25.55 -10.51 -6.62
N LEU A 115 -24.40 -10.98 -7.14
CA LEU A 115 -23.68 -12.12 -6.56
C LEU A 115 -23.04 -11.84 -5.20
N VAL A 116 -22.96 -10.56 -4.80
CA VAL A 116 -22.48 -10.20 -3.45
C VAL A 116 -23.57 -10.30 -2.38
N PHE A 117 -24.86 -10.44 -2.77
CA PHE A 117 -25.94 -10.65 -1.82
C PHE A 117 -25.88 -12.06 -1.20
N GLU A 118 -26.30 -12.19 0.07
CA GLU A 118 -26.46 -13.51 0.71
C GLU A 118 -27.42 -14.38 -0.12
N LYS A 119 -28.51 -13.77 -0.61
CA LYS A 119 -29.51 -14.39 -1.49
C LYS A 119 -29.62 -13.57 -2.79
N PRO A 120 -28.93 -13.97 -3.87
CA PRO A 120 -28.94 -13.22 -5.13
C PRO A 120 -30.33 -13.01 -5.73
N GLU A 121 -31.26 -13.94 -5.50
CA GLU A 121 -32.64 -13.84 -5.95
C GLU A 121 -33.45 -12.72 -5.30
N THR A 122 -32.96 -12.17 -4.18
CA THR A 122 -33.60 -11.03 -3.47
C THR A 122 -32.94 -9.69 -3.82
N ALA A 123 -31.91 -9.69 -4.69
CA ALA A 123 -31.14 -8.51 -4.99
C ALA A 123 -31.95 -7.47 -5.77
N THR A 124 -31.94 -6.23 -5.30
CA THR A 124 -32.47 -5.07 -6.02
C THR A 124 -31.36 -4.05 -6.23
N ARG A 125 -31.42 -3.30 -7.34
CA ARG A 125 -30.44 -2.26 -7.62
C ARG A 125 -30.44 -1.18 -6.54
N GLU A 126 -31.61 -0.81 -6.05
CA GLU A 126 -31.79 0.18 -5.00
C GLU A 126 -31.09 -0.24 -3.69
N SER A 127 -31.31 -1.49 -3.24
CA SER A 127 -30.62 -2.00 -2.03
C SER A 127 -29.12 -2.03 -2.20
N PHE A 128 -28.64 -2.38 -3.41
CA PHE A 128 -27.21 -2.40 -3.69
C PHE A 128 -26.59 -0.99 -3.63
N ASP A 129 -27.21 -0.01 -4.30
CA ASP A 129 -26.70 1.35 -4.39
C ASP A 129 -26.74 2.07 -3.02
N ASN A 130 -27.69 1.70 -2.16
CA ASN A 130 -27.79 2.22 -0.78
C ASN A 130 -26.97 1.40 0.24
N ALA A 131 -26.30 0.33 -0.18
CA ALA A 131 -25.60 -0.62 0.70
C ALA A 131 -26.52 -1.23 1.80
N ASP A 132 -27.83 -1.33 1.52
CA ASP A 132 -28.85 -1.87 2.43
C ASP A 132 -29.20 -3.31 2.06
N PHE A 133 -28.27 -4.23 2.34
CA PHE A 133 -28.47 -5.67 2.11
C PHE A 133 -27.53 -6.51 2.97
N ARG A 134 -27.90 -7.78 3.17
CA ARG A 134 -27.00 -8.79 3.74
C ARG A 134 -26.12 -9.36 2.63
N SER A 135 -24.83 -9.24 2.80
CA SER A 135 -23.85 -9.76 1.84
C SER A 135 -23.44 -11.19 2.19
N CYS A 136 -23.03 -11.96 1.19
CA CYS A 136 -22.45 -13.29 1.37
C CYS A 136 -21.15 -13.24 2.18
N GLY A 137 -20.82 -14.31 2.89
CA GLY A 137 -19.53 -14.42 3.61
C GLY A 137 -18.38 -14.80 2.68
N SER A 138 -17.13 -14.69 3.18
CA SER A 138 -15.93 -14.95 2.37
C SER A 138 -15.87 -16.38 1.81
N ILE A 139 -16.32 -17.38 2.57
CA ILE A 139 -16.35 -18.78 2.09
C ILE A 139 -17.36 -18.95 0.96
N GLU A 140 -18.53 -18.37 1.12
CA GLU A 140 -19.56 -18.41 0.08
C GLU A 140 -19.14 -17.65 -1.17
N ALA A 141 -18.46 -16.49 -0.99
CA ALA A 141 -17.88 -15.74 -2.10
C ALA A 141 -16.85 -16.58 -2.86
N LEU A 142 -15.97 -17.26 -2.16
CA LEU A 142 -14.99 -18.18 -2.76
C LEU A 142 -15.69 -19.34 -3.51
N ASP A 143 -16.67 -19.97 -2.90
CA ASP A 143 -17.42 -21.09 -3.52
C ASP A 143 -18.22 -20.64 -4.77
N ARG A 144 -18.71 -19.39 -4.78
CA ARG A 144 -19.37 -18.81 -5.95
C ARG A 144 -18.37 -18.54 -7.08
N LEU A 145 -17.19 -17.97 -6.75
CA LEU A 145 -16.13 -17.72 -7.73
C LEU A 145 -15.62 -19.01 -8.36
N GLN A 146 -15.40 -20.05 -7.58
CA GLN A 146 -15.02 -21.37 -8.11
C GLN A 146 -16.04 -21.93 -9.08
N ARG A 147 -17.34 -21.82 -8.76
CA ARG A 147 -18.41 -22.42 -9.58
C ARG A 147 -18.81 -21.57 -10.77
N LEU A 148 -18.82 -20.24 -10.64
CA LEU A 148 -19.37 -19.34 -11.65
C LEU A 148 -18.28 -18.72 -12.52
N ALA A 149 -17.16 -18.31 -11.92
CA ALA A 149 -16.04 -17.70 -12.61
C ALA A 149 -14.92 -18.71 -12.92
N GLN A 150 -15.11 -20.00 -12.59
CA GLN A 150 -14.12 -21.07 -12.77
C GLN A 150 -12.74 -20.73 -12.15
N LEU A 151 -12.78 -19.96 -11.06
CA LEU A 151 -11.56 -19.54 -10.35
C LEU A 151 -10.80 -20.77 -9.86
N ASP A 152 -9.61 -20.96 -10.38
CA ASP A 152 -8.68 -21.97 -9.87
C ASP A 152 -8.00 -21.45 -8.60
N VAL A 153 -8.50 -21.87 -7.46
CA VAL A 153 -7.83 -21.60 -6.16
C VAL A 153 -6.71 -22.60 -5.87
N GLY A 154 -6.33 -23.38 -6.91
CA GLY A 154 -5.44 -24.52 -6.79
C GLY A 154 -6.07 -25.68 -6.01
N GLU A 155 -5.62 -26.91 -6.26
CA GLU A 155 -6.03 -28.12 -5.53
C GLU A 155 -5.61 -28.09 -4.03
N LYS A 156 -4.99 -27.01 -3.58
CA LYS A 156 -4.65 -26.80 -2.18
C LYS A 156 -5.96 -26.59 -1.40
N SER A 157 -6.56 -27.68 -0.98
CA SER A 157 -7.65 -27.71 0.02
C SER A 157 -7.34 -26.81 1.25
N SER A 158 -6.07 -26.49 1.45
CA SER A 158 -5.55 -25.64 2.52
C SER A 158 -6.09 -24.21 2.50
N THR A 159 -6.33 -23.56 1.33
CA THR A 159 -6.76 -22.15 1.27
C THR A 159 -8.15 -21.95 1.87
N LYS A 160 -9.09 -22.84 1.54
CA LYS A 160 -10.45 -22.79 2.11
C LYS A 160 -10.42 -23.08 3.62
N ASP A 161 -9.62 -24.04 4.04
CA ASP A 161 -9.46 -24.40 5.46
C ASP A 161 -8.81 -23.25 6.24
N ASP A 162 -7.78 -22.60 5.67
CA ASP A 162 -7.13 -21.45 6.27
C ASP A 162 -8.10 -20.25 6.36
N LEU A 163 -8.91 -20.01 5.33
CA LEU A 163 -9.94 -18.97 5.35
C LEU A 163 -11.02 -19.26 6.40
N GLN A 164 -11.49 -20.52 6.52
CA GLN A 164 -12.43 -20.91 7.57
C GLN A 164 -11.83 -20.73 8.98
N ARG A 165 -10.55 -21.07 9.16
CA ARG A 165 -9.83 -20.87 10.41
C ARG A 165 -9.70 -19.39 10.75
N LEU A 166 -9.35 -18.56 9.77
CA LEU A 166 -9.28 -17.11 9.92
C LEU A 166 -10.61 -16.52 10.39
N ILE A 167 -11.72 -16.91 9.74
CA ILE A 167 -13.06 -16.44 10.11
C ILE A 167 -13.44 -16.86 11.53
N LYS A 168 -13.11 -18.09 11.95
CA LYS A 168 -13.33 -18.54 13.33
C LYS A 168 -12.55 -17.69 14.35
N TRP A 169 -11.30 -17.38 14.05
CA TRP A 169 -10.48 -16.55 14.93
C TRP A 169 -10.98 -15.09 14.96
N ARG A 170 -11.33 -14.52 13.80
CA ARG A 170 -11.91 -13.18 13.72
C ARG A 170 -13.20 -13.08 14.54
N ASN A 171 -14.10 -14.05 14.39
CA ASN A 171 -15.37 -14.05 15.14
C ASN A 171 -15.12 -14.16 16.65
N ALA A 172 -14.19 -15.02 17.08
CA ALA A 172 -13.83 -15.12 18.49
C ALA A 172 -13.28 -13.80 19.03
N LEU A 173 -12.33 -13.17 18.32
CA LEU A 173 -11.73 -11.89 18.73
C LEU A 173 -12.73 -10.73 18.75
N GLN A 174 -13.66 -10.73 17.80
CA GLN A 174 -14.64 -9.65 17.66
C GLN A 174 -15.77 -9.72 18.69
N HIS A 175 -16.21 -10.93 19.05
CA HIS A 175 -17.40 -11.12 19.86
C HIS A 175 -17.14 -11.56 21.31
N TYR A 176 -16.03 -12.31 21.58
CA TYR A 176 -15.82 -12.92 22.89
C TYR A 176 -14.42 -12.67 23.46
N GLY A 177 -13.47 -12.26 22.64
CA GLY A 177 -12.05 -12.31 22.96
C GLY A 177 -11.50 -13.75 22.95
N LEU A 178 -10.18 -13.87 22.95
CA LEU A 178 -9.45 -15.12 23.09
C LEU A 178 -8.79 -15.10 24.48
N THR A 179 -9.46 -15.66 25.47
CA THR A 179 -8.95 -15.71 26.84
C THR A 179 -8.77 -17.16 27.28
N THR A 180 -7.61 -17.48 27.84
CA THR A 180 -7.41 -18.66 28.67
C THR A 180 -7.87 -18.30 30.08
N TYR A 181 -9.05 -18.72 30.49
CA TYR A 181 -9.47 -18.61 31.89
C TYR A 181 -8.94 -19.78 32.67
N THR A 182 -8.08 -19.50 33.66
CA THR A 182 -7.69 -20.42 34.73
C THR A 182 -8.29 -19.90 36.03
N GLU A 183 -9.51 -20.30 36.33
CA GLU A 183 -10.03 -20.27 37.68
C GLU A 183 -10.82 -21.59 37.97
N GLY A 184 -10.22 -22.47 38.74
CA GLY A 184 -10.86 -23.32 39.73
C GLY A 184 -11.66 -24.55 39.26
N LYS A 185 -11.77 -24.89 37.99
CA LYS A 185 -12.29 -26.15 37.46
C LYS A 185 -11.56 -26.47 36.17
N GLU A 186 -11.19 -27.78 35.97
CA GLU A 186 -10.54 -28.29 34.76
C GLU A 186 -10.91 -27.45 33.52
N PRO A 187 -9.99 -26.69 32.92
CA PRO A 187 -10.33 -25.88 31.76
C PRO A 187 -10.63 -26.86 30.63
N LYS A 188 -11.86 -26.92 30.16
CA LYS A 188 -12.13 -27.39 28.79
C LYS A 188 -11.26 -26.50 27.92
N ALA A 189 -10.13 -27.01 27.45
CA ALA A 189 -9.08 -26.29 26.80
C ALA A 189 -9.65 -25.49 25.63
N ARG A 190 -9.93 -24.22 25.85
CA ARG A 190 -10.10 -23.27 24.75
C ARG A 190 -8.72 -23.21 24.09
N LYS A 191 -8.64 -23.67 22.86
CA LYS A 191 -7.39 -23.75 22.10
C LYS A 191 -6.69 -22.41 22.15
N THR A 192 -5.57 -22.34 22.85
CA THR A 192 -4.65 -21.21 22.80
C THR A 192 -4.15 -21.08 21.36
N ILE A 193 -4.28 -19.89 20.77
CA ILE A 193 -3.74 -19.60 19.46
C ILE A 193 -2.32 -19.08 19.67
N TYR A 194 -1.35 -19.79 19.15
CA TYR A 194 0.06 -19.38 19.22
C TYR A 194 0.39 -18.41 18.08
N ALA A 195 1.29 -17.47 18.32
CA ALA A 195 1.76 -16.50 17.33
C ALA A 195 2.19 -17.16 16.02
N ALA A 196 3.01 -18.20 16.09
CA ALA A 196 3.47 -18.95 14.92
C ALA A 196 2.32 -19.54 14.06
N ALA A 197 1.20 -19.92 14.68
CA ALA A 197 0.04 -20.41 13.93
C ALA A 197 -0.69 -19.26 13.20
N VAL A 198 -0.74 -18.08 13.80
CA VAL A 198 -1.31 -16.87 13.18
C VAL A 198 -0.44 -16.42 12.01
N GLU A 199 0.86 -16.32 12.23
CA GLU A 199 1.83 -15.91 11.22
C GLU A 199 1.84 -16.86 10.02
N LYS A 200 1.82 -18.18 10.25
CA LYS A 200 1.75 -19.19 9.17
C LYS A 200 0.45 -19.08 8.36
N LEU A 201 -0.68 -18.96 9.05
CA LEU A 201 -1.97 -18.78 8.38
C LEU A 201 -2.02 -17.49 7.59
N ALA A 202 -1.51 -16.40 8.17
CA ALA A 202 -1.43 -15.12 7.50
C ALA A 202 -0.51 -15.17 6.26
N ALA A 203 0.64 -15.84 6.36
CA ALA A 203 1.55 -16.03 5.24
C ALA A 203 0.88 -16.75 4.06
N ASN A 204 0.17 -17.85 4.32
CA ASN A 204 -0.55 -18.61 3.29
C ASN A 204 -1.65 -17.77 2.63
N LEU A 205 -2.42 -17.03 3.43
CA LEU A 205 -3.52 -16.23 2.90
C LEU A 205 -3.06 -14.94 2.22
N LEU A 206 -1.95 -14.32 2.67
CA LEU A 206 -1.32 -13.22 1.95
C LEU A 206 -0.84 -13.66 0.56
N ASP A 207 -0.18 -14.81 0.47
CA ASP A 207 0.26 -15.38 -0.81
C ASP A 207 -0.92 -15.62 -1.76
N PHE A 208 -2.00 -16.22 -1.25
CA PHE A 208 -3.23 -16.41 -2.01
C PHE A 208 -3.86 -15.09 -2.46
N LEU A 209 -4.07 -14.14 -1.53
CA LEU A 209 -4.77 -12.89 -1.84
C LEU A 209 -3.98 -11.98 -2.79
N LEU A 210 -2.66 -11.95 -2.68
CA LEU A 210 -1.81 -11.18 -3.60
C LEU A 210 -1.84 -11.77 -5.01
N THR A 211 -1.74 -13.09 -5.12
CA THR A 211 -1.91 -13.79 -6.39
C THR A 211 -3.29 -13.52 -6.99
N PHE A 212 -4.33 -13.60 -6.16
CA PHE A 212 -5.71 -13.33 -6.56
C PHE A 212 -5.91 -11.88 -7.07
N VAL A 213 -5.36 -10.88 -6.38
CA VAL A 213 -5.46 -9.48 -6.83
C VAL A 213 -4.75 -9.31 -8.18
N ARG A 214 -3.54 -9.86 -8.31
CA ARG A 214 -2.74 -9.75 -9.53
C ARG A 214 -3.43 -10.41 -10.73
N ASP A 215 -3.94 -11.61 -10.54
CA ASP A 215 -4.41 -12.45 -11.64
C ASP A 215 -5.90 -12.26 -11.97
N GLU A 216 -6.72 -11.87 -10.98
CA GLU A 216 -8.17 -11.81 -11.11
C GLU A 216 -8.76 -10.39 -11.07
N LEU A 217 -8.12 -9.45 -10.40
CA LEU A 217 -8.67 -8.10 -10.19
C LEU A 217 -7.97 -7.03 -11.04
N LEU A 218 -6.65 -7.04 -11.11
CA LEU A 218 -5.89 -6.06 -11.89
C LEU A 218 -6.09 -6.17 -13.40
N PRO A 219 -6.14 -7.36 -14.04
CA PRO A 219 -6.31 -7.48 -15.49
C PRO A 219 -7.61 -6.89 -16.02
N SER A 220 -8.64 -6.79 -15.18
CA SER A 220 -9.91 -6.15 -15.54
C SER A 220 -9.84 -4.64 -15.71
N LYS A 221 -8.71 -4.00 -15.31
CA LYS A 221 -8.53 -2.57 -15.35
C LYS A 221 -7.62 -2.14 -16.50
N PRO A 222 -7.98 -1.07 -17.25
CA PRO A 222 -7.08 -0.54 -18.28
C PRO A 222 -5.75 -0.08 -17.66
N ARG A 223 -4.61 -0.55 -18.16
CA ARG A 223 -3.27 -0.26 -17.60
C ARG A 223 -2.95 1.23 -17.53
N ALA A 224 -3.42 2.04 -18.48
CA ALA A 224 -3.23 3.48 -18.49
C ALA A 224 -4.21 4.23 -17.57
N SER A 225 -5.14 3.56 -16.89
CA SER A 225 -6.09 4.21 -16.00
C SER A 225 -5.44 4.64 -14.69
N ARG A 226 -5.88 5.78 -14.14
CA ARG A 226 -5.44 6.24 -12.81
C ARG A 226 -5.76 5.22 -11.72
N GLU A 227 -6.85 4.47 -11.88
CA GLU A 227 -7.23 3.41 -10.96
C GLU A 227 -6.20 2.28 -10.97
N TYR A 228 -5.82 1.78 -12.15
CA TYR A 228 -4.80 0.73 -12.28
C TYR A 228 -3.46 1.16 -11.66
N LEU A 229 -2.98 2.36 -12.01
CA LEU A 229 -1.69 2.87 -11.51
C LEU A 229 -1.69 2.99 -9.98
N ARG A 230 -2.80 3.44 -9.39
CA ARG A 230 -2.93 3.52 -7.93
C ARG A 230 -2.95 2.14 -7.28
N LEU A 231 -3.77 1.22 -7.77
CA LEU A 231 -3.84 -0.15 -7.24
C LEU A 231 -2.50 -0.88 -7.38
N HIS A 232 -1.80 -0.65 -8.48
CA HIS A 232 -0.46 -1.20 -8.70
C HIS A 232 0.54 -0.67 -7.67
N GLU A 233 0.52 0.63 -7.34
CA GLU A 233 1.37 1.20 -6.30
C GLU A 233 1.02 0.66 -4.89
N GLU A 234 -0.26 0.50 -4.58
CA GLU A 234 -0.69 -0.13 -3.32
C GLU A 234 -0.21 -1.59 -3.23
N MET A 235 -0.29 -2.36 -4.33
CA MET A 235 0.29 -3.71 -4.40
C MET A 235 1.80 -3.70 -4.12
N ARG A 236 2.52 -2.71 -4.61
CA ARG A 236 3.96 -2.54 -4.34
C ARG A 236 4.22 -2.22 -2.87
N GLU A 237 3.37 -1.38 -2.23
CA GLU A 237 3.48 -1.11 -0.79
C GLU A 237 3.27 -2.39 0.03
N VAL A 238 2.27 -3.21 -0.31
CA VAL A 238 2.10 -4.53 0.32
C VAL A 238 3.36 -5.38 0.14
N SER A 239 3.88 -5.46 -1.09
CA SER A 239 5.06 -6.28 -1.43
C SER A 239 6.32 -5.86 -0.65
N ARG A 240 6.54 -4.55 -0.47
CA ARG A 240 7.63 -4.04 0.39
C ARG A 240 7.49 -4.50 1.83
N GLY A 241 6.26 -4.54 2.36
CA GLY A 241 6.00 -4.99 3.73
C GLY A 241 6.17 -6.50 3.95
N LEU A 242 6.15 -7.32 2.88
CA LEU A 242 6.27 -8.77 2.99
C LEU A 242 7.68 -9.22 3.39
N SER A 243 8.72 -8.51 2.96
CA SER A 243 10.12 -8.80 3.29
C SER A 243 10.41 -8.70 4.79
N ASP A 244 9.60 -7.96 5.53
CA ASP A 244 9.71 -7.81 6.98
C ASP A 244 8.99 -8.94 7.78
N ILE A 245 8.28 -9.86 7.10
CA ILE A 245 7.49 -10.92 7.73
C ILE A 245 8.22 -12.26 7.62
N ARG A 246 8.94 -12.66 8.67
CA ARG A 246 9.77 -13.89 8.70
C ARG A 246 9.03 -15.15 8.24
N MET A 247 7.81 -15.34 8.71
CA MET A 247 7.05 -16.55 8.37
C MET A 247 6.64 -16.55 6.90
N TYR A 248 6.30 -15.36 6.35
CA TYR A 248 5.99 -15.21 4.92
C TYR A 248 7.24 -15.56 4.07
N LEU A 249 8.40 -15.02 4.43
CA LEU A 249 9.67 -15.37 3.79
C LEU A 249 9.90 -16.89 3.78
N THR A 250 9.73 -17.53 4.93
CA THR A 250 9.93 -18.98 5.07
C THR A 250 8.99 -19.79 4.18
N VAL A 251 7.69 -19.45 4.19
CA VAL A 251 6.66 -20.16 3.40
C VAL A 251 6.90 -19.94 1.91
N ARG A 252 7.10 -18.69 1.50
CA ARG A 252 7.27 -18.32 0.10
C ARG A 252 8.52 -18.92 -0.50
N TRP A 253 9.67 -18.80 0.18
CA TRP A 253 10.94 -19.37 -0.29
C TRP A 253 10.90 -20.90 -0.36
N SER A 254 10.21 -21.57 0.55
CA SER A 254 10.07 -23.03 0.48
C SER A 254 9.39 -23.51 -0.81
N GLY A 255 8.46 -22.70 -1.34
CA GLY A 255 7.79 -22.96 -2.61
C GLY A 255 8.62 -22.61 -3.85
N LEU A 256 9.50 -21.61 -3.72
CA LEU A 256 10.25 -21.05 -4.87
C LEU A 256 11.61 -21.69 -5.12
N ARG A 257 12.19 -22.35 -4.11
CA ARG A 257 13.57 -22.90 -4.22
C ARG A 257 13.76 -23.82 -5.40
N ALA A 258 12.81 -24.72 -5.64
CA ALA A 258 12.92 -25.67 -6.75
C ALA A 258 12.94 -25.00 -8.12
N GLU A 259 12.26 -23.86 -8.26
CA GLU A 259 12.21 -23.05 -9.47
C GLU A 259 13.47 -22.17 -9.61
N LEU A 260 13.86 -21.47 -8.54
CA LEU A 260 14.89 -20.42 -8.60
C LEU A 260 16.32 -20.94 -8.38
N ASP A 261 16.53 -22.08 -7.68
CA ASP A 261 17.87 -22.64 -7.47
C ASP A 261 18.65 -22.90 -8.79
N PRO A 262 18.01 -23.43 -9.86
CA PRO A 262 18.66 -23.59 -11.15
C PRO A 262 18.93 -22.28 -11.88
N LEU A 263 18.26 -21.19 -11.51
CA LEU A 263 18.28 -19.89 -12.20
C LEU A 263 19.09 -18.83 -11.45
N LYS A 264 19.91 -19.20 -10.47
CA LYS A 264 20.67 -18.25 -9.64
C LYS A 264 21.55 -17.30 -10.42
N ASP A 265 22.09 -17.75 -11.57
CA ASP A 265 22.94 -16.93 -12.45
C ASP A 265 22.16 -15.99 -13.36
N SER A 266 20.83 -16.05 -13.35
CA SER A 266 19.91 -15.21 -14.12
C SER A 266 18.92 -14.44 -13.23
N THR A 267 18.98 -14.66 -11.91
CA THR A 267 18.07 -14.05 -10.96
C THR A 267 18.76 -12.89 -10.26
N VAL A 268 18.15 -11.71 -10.33
CA VAL A 268 18.67 -10.48 -9.73
C VAL A 268 17.79 -10.02 -8.57
N GLN A 269 18.28 -9.07 -7.79
CA GLN A 269 17.53 -8.50 -6.67
C GLN A 269 16.36 -7.65 -7.17
N CYS A 270 15.17 -7.87 -6.62
CA CYS A 270 13.99 -7.11 -6.95
C CYS A 270 13.99 -5.78 -6.19
N PRO A 271 13.88 -4.61 -6.83
CA PRO A 271 13.86 -3.33 -6.13
C PRO A 271 12.62 -3.13 -5.25
N THR A 272 11.51 -3.83 -5.55
CA THR A 272 10.28 -3.72 -4.79
C THR A 272 10.33 -4.45 -3.45
N CYS A 273 10.78 -5.71 -3.42
CA CYS A 273 10.80 -6.54 -2.20
C CYS A 273 12.21 -6.85 -1.68
N GLN A 274 13.25 -6.44 -2.40
CA GLN A 274 14.67 -6.64 -2.09
C GLN A 274 15.13 -8.11 -2.04
N GLU A 275 14.28 -9.06 -2.49
CA GLU A 275 14.61 -10.47 -2.59
C GLU A 275 15.23 -10.82 -3.94
N PHE A 276 16.19 -11.76 -3.96
CA PHE A 276 16.80 -12.28 -5.19
C PHE A 276 15.86 -13.26 -5.91
N ALA A 277 14.82 -12.71 -6.54
CA ALA A 277 13.76 -13.48 -7.19
C ALA A 277 13.23 -12.81 -8.46
N LEU A 278 13.93 -11.81 -8.98
CA LEU A 278 13.55 -11.10 -10.20
C LEU A 278 14.20 -11.78 -11.40
N LEU A 279 13.40 -12.16 -12.38
CA LEU A 279 13.78 -12.69 -13.66
C LEU A 279 13.44 -11.69 -14.76
N CYS A 280 14.36 -11.50 -15.70
CA CYS A 280 14.20 -10.63 -16.86
C CYS A 280 14.35 -11.46 -18.13
N ASN A 281 13.26 -11.60 -18.89
CA ASN A 281 13.24 -12.33 -20.15
C ASN A 281 12.11 -11.80 -21.03
N GLY A 282 12.34 -10.65 -21.68
CA GLY A 282 11.32 -9.91 -22.43
C GLY A 282 10.34 -9.12 -21.54
N LYS A 283 10.24 -9.47 -20.28
CA LYS A 283 9.56 -8.74 -19.20
C LYS A 283 10.32 -8.92 -17.90
N ALA A 284 10.18 -7.99 -16.97
CA ALA A 284 10.72 -8.11 -15.63
C ALA A 284 9.65 -8.66 -14.67
N GLU A 285 9.88 -9.82 -14.07
CA GLU A 285 8.92 -10.49 -13.20
C GLU A 285 9.57 -11.04 -11.94
N CYS A 286 9.13 -10.57 -10.77
CA CYS A 286 9.61 -11.09 -9.50
C CYS A 286 8.76 -12.29 -9.04
N ARG A 287 9.38 -13.46 -8.92
CA ARG A 287 8.72 -14.68 -8.45
C ARG A 287 8.31 -14.62 -6.98
N PHE A 288 9.00 -13.79 -6.20
CA PHE A 288 8.70 -13.64 -4.77
C PHE A 288 7.49 -12.76 -4.52
N CYS A 289 7.51 -11.49 -4.92
CA CYS A 289 6.42 -10.55 -4.64
C CYS A 289 5.37 -10.44 -5.75
N GLY A 290 5.62 -11.06 -6.91
CA GLY A 290 4.71 -11.02 -8.05
C GLY A 290 4.70 -9.70 -8.81
N MET A 291 5.65 -8.79 -8.54
CA MET A 291 5.85 -7.59 -9.36
C MET A 291 6.12 -8.02 -10.81
N SER A 292 5.45 -7.41 -11.75
CA SER A 292 5.59 -7.69 -13.19
C SER A 292 5.50 -6.41 -14.00
N GLU A 293 6.52 -6.13 -14.80
CA GLU A 293 6.59 -4.99 -15.72
C GLU A 293 6.88 -5.51 -17.12
N GLU A 294 6.15 -4.99 -18.12
CA GLU A 294 6.29 -5.36 -19.54
C GLU A 294 7.65 -4.96 -20.09
N THR A 295 8.20 -3.83 -19.63
CA THR A 295 9.55 -3.37 -19.92
C THR A 295 10.33 -3.22 -18.62
N GLY A 296 11.64 -3.45 -18.68
CA GLY A 296 12.50 -3.32 -17.51
C GLY A 296 12.90 -1.88 -17.16
N GLU A 297 12.43 -0.86 -17.90
CA GLU A 297 12.88 0.53 -17.74
C GLU A 297 12.61 1.06 -16.32
N ARG A 298 11.36 0.95 -15.88
CA ARG A 298 11.00 1.37 -14.52
C ARG A 298 11.72 0.54 -13.44
N VAL A 299 11.94 -0.73 -13.71
CA VAL A 299 12.64 -1.61 -12.76
C VAL A 299 14.11 -1.23 -12.67
N ALA A 300 14.73 -0.83 -13.80
CA ALA A 300 16.09 -0.33 -13.83
C ALA A 300 16.25 0.96 -13.04
N ASP A 301 15.34 1.95 -13.22
CA ASP A 301 15.31 3.19 -12.45
C ASP A 301 15.25 2.91 -10.94
N GLU A 302 14.31 2.06 -10.53
CA GLU A 302 14.15 1.71 -9.12
C GLU A 302 15.31 0.88 -8.57
N TYR A 303 15.93 0.02 -9.38
CA TYR A 303 17.10 -0.75 -8.97
C TYR A 303 18.28 0.17 -8.66
N VAL A 304 18.55 1.14 -9.54
CA VAL A 304 19.61 2.13 -9.34
C VAL A 304 19.33 2.98 -8.09
N ASP A 305 18.09 3.35 -7.85
CA ASP A 305 17.73 4.22 -6.73
C ASP A 305 17.68 3.49 -5.38
N LEU A 306 17.20 2.24 -5.32
CA LEU A 306 16.90 1.52 -4.09
C LEU A 306 17.94 0.44 -3.75
N VAL A 307 18.56 -0.19 -4.74
CA VAL A 307 19.52 -1.27 -4.52
C VAL A 307 20.95 -0.73 -4.53
N GLN A 308 21.22 0.26 -5.40
CA GLN A 308 22.52 0.94 -5.50
C GLN A 308 22.57 2.27 -4.72
N GLU A 309 21.73 2.44 -3.69
CA GLU A 309 21.57 3.72 -2.96
C GLU A 309 22.87 4.27 -2.35
N PHE A 310 23.84 3.41 -2.02
CA PHE A 310 25.14 3.82 -1.49
C PHE A 310 26.11 4.36 -2.56
N VAL A 311 25.70 4.33 -3.81
CA VAL A 311 26.49 4.88 -4.90
C VAL A 311 26.22 6.37 -5.02
N SER A 312 27.28 7.20 -5.09
CA SER A 312 27.14 8.65 -5.26
C SER A 312 26.26 9.00 -6.45
N LEU A 313 25.47 10.08 -6.34
CA LEU A 313 24.63 10.59 -7.44
C LEU A 313 25.41 10.88 -8.73
N SER A 314 26.70 11.19 -8.61
CA SER A 314 27.62 11.40 -9.74
C SER A 314 28.33 10.14 -10.23
N ASP A 315 28.03 8.96 -9.63
CA ASP A 315 28.65 7.71 -10.04
C ASP A 315 28.08 7.27 -11.41
N PRO A 316 28.96 6.99 -12.41
CA PRO A 316 28.53 6.57 -13.74
C PRO A 316 27.75 5.25 -13.74
N ARG A 317 27.84 4.43 -12.69
CA ARG A 317 27.04 3.21 -12.53
C ARG A 317 25.54 3.51 -12.36
N ARG A 318 25.17 4.74 -12.00
CA ARG A 318 23.78 5.19 -11.94
C ARG A 318 23.20 5.54 -13.33
N VAL A 319 24.02 5.60 -14.34
CA VAL A 319 23.54 5.88 -15.70
C VAL A 319 22.89 4.62 -16.25
N ILE A 320 21.65 4.76 -16.67
CA ILE A 320 20.93 3.69 -17.37
C ILE A 320 21.16 3.90 -18.86
N HIS A 321 21.59 2.85 -19.53
CA HIS A 321 21.92 2.89 -20.94
C HIS A 321 20.86 2.20 -21.79
N PRO A 322 20.72 2.55 -23.08
CA PRO A 322 19.96 1.74 -24.01
C PRO A 322 20.66 0.39 -24.23
N CYS A 323 19.90 -0.68 -24.18
CA CYS A 323 20.40 -2.02 -24.45
C CYS A 323 20.65 -2.21 -25.94
N PRO A 324 21.83 -2.64 -26.38
CA PRO A 324 22.14 -2.85 -27.82
C PRO A 324 21.31 -4.00 -28.42
N GLU A 325 20.74 -4.91 -27.63
CA GLU A 325 19.99 -6.06 -28.13
C GLU A 325 18.48 -5.78 -28.26
N CYS A 326 17.88 -5.03 -27.32
CA CYS A 326 16.42 -4.79 -27.30
C CYS A 326 16.05 -3.31 -27.33
N GLU A 327 17.01 -2.40 -27.39
CA GLU A 327 16.86 -0.93 -27.47
C GLU A 327 16.19 -0.29 -26.26
N ALA A 328 15.75 -1.06 -25.25
CA ALA A 328 15.11 -0.54 -24.05
C ALA A 328 16.14 0.18 -23.15
N PHE A 329 15.72 1.31 -22.54
CA PHE A 329 16.51 2.05 -21.56
C PHE A 329 16.46 1.35 -20.20
N SER A 330 17.12 0.20 -20.09
CA SER A 330 17.09 -0.67 -18.91
C SER A 330 18.39 -1.43 -18.67
N LEU A 331 19.49 -1.01 -19.31
CA LEU A 331 20.81 -1.59 -19.13
C LEU A 331 21.54 -0.88 -17.99
N VAL A 332 21.82 -1.60 -16.92
CA VAL A 332 22.40 -1.08 -15.65
C VAL A 332 23.76 -1.74 -15.40
N ALA A 333 24.71 -0.95 -14.91
CA ALA A 333 26.05 -1.43 -14.55
C ALA A 333 26.07 -2.11 -13.18
N ASP A 334 27.02 -3.05 -13.00
CA ASP A 334 27.39 -3.65 -11.72
C ASP A 334 26.22 -4.35 -10.99
N VAL A 335 25.49 -5.19 -11.72
CA VAL A 335 24.32 -5.91 -11.20
C VAL A 335 24.73 -7.24 -10.57
N GLU A 336 24.29 -7.48 -9.33
CA GLU A 336 24.56 -8.72 -8.60
C GLU A 336 23.44 -9.75 -8.79
N PHE A 337 23.83 -11.00 -9.03
CA PHE A 337 22.94 -12.14 -9.15
C PHE A 337 22.81 -12.93 -7.84
N ALA A 338 21.78 -13.75 -7.73
CA ALA A 338 21.54 -14.64 -6.59
C ALA A 338 22.68 -15.62 -6.31
N SER A 339 23.51 -15.92 -7.31
CA SER A 339 24.73 -16.73 -7.16
C SER A 339 25.91 -15.99 -6.53
N GLY A 340 25.82 -14.67 -6.35
CA GLY A 340 26.93 -13.81 -5.94
C GLY A 340 27.81 -13.36 -7.12
N ARG A 341 27.53 -13.81 -8.34
CA ARG A 341 28.18 -13.30 -9.58
C ARG A 341 27.72 -11.87 -9.84
N ARG A 342 28.56 -11.07 -10.44
CA ARG A 342 28.20 -9.71 -10.89
C ARG A 342 28.35 -9.60 -12.40
N ALA A 343 27.39 -8.97 -13.05
CA ALA A 343 27.47 -8.55 -14.44
C ALA A 343 28.05 -7.13 -14.50
N GLU A 344 28.95 -6.90 -15.46
CA GLU A 344 29.43 -5.54 -15.73
C GLU A 344 28.26 -4.65 -16.17
N TYR A 345 27.39 -5.16 -17.04
CA TYR A 345 26.11 -4.57 -17.44
C TYR A 345 25.05 -5.64 -17.58
N PHE A 346 23.82 -5.34 -17.16
CA PHE A 346 22.66 -6.23 -17.26
C PHE A 346 21.41 -5.47 -17.69
N CYS A 347 20.68 -6.00 -18.64
CA CYS A 347 19.43 -5.42 -19.13
C CYS A 347 18.21 -5.96 -18.39
N PHE A 348 17.48 -5.11 -17.69
CA PHE A 348 16.27 -5.47 -16.94
C PHE A 348 15.06 -5.78 -17.85
N THR A 349 15.14 -5.56 -19.17
CA THR A 349 14.10 -5.96 -20.12
C THR A 349 14.37 -7.35 -20.71
N CYS A 350 15.46 -7.52 -21.43
CA CYS A 350 15.74 -8.79 -22.12
C CYS A 350 16.56 -9.80 -21.30
N GLY A 351 17.17 -9.37 -20.19
CA GLY A 351 18.05 -10.21 -19.37
C GLY A 351 19.44 -10.43 -19.97
N GLY A 352 19.78 -9.72 -21.04
CA GLY A 352 21.10 -9.80 -21.70
C GLY A 352 22.19 -9.07 -20.89
N GLU A 353 23.40 -9.57 -21.01
CA GLU A 353 24.61 -8.96 -20.46
C GLU A 353 25.43 -8.39 -21.64
N SER A 354 25.20 -7.12 -21.93
CA SER A 354 25.79 -6.44 -23.09
C SER A 354 26.43 -5.13 -22.68
N VAL A 355 27.58 -4.79 -23.24
CA VAL A 355 28.19 -3.48 -23.02
C VAL A 355 27.48 -2.42 -23.86
N PRO A 356 27.20 -1.20 -23.32
CA PRO A 356 26.58 -0.13 -24.08
C PRO A 356 27.34 0.18 -25.37
N ALA A 357 26.62 0.36 -26.47
CA ALA A 357 27.24 0.54 -27.81
C ALA A 357 28.11 1.80 -27.91
N ASN A 358 27.83 2.84 -27.09
CA ASN A 358 28.53 4.14 -27.10
C ASN A 358 29.37 4.36 -25.84
N LEU A 359 29.75 3.28 -25.14
CA LEU A 359 30.57 3.41 -23.95
C LEU A 359 32.01 3.75 -24.34
N ASP A 360 32.45 4.91 -23.90
CA ASP A 360 33.83 5.33 -23.95
C ASP A 360 34.35 5.57 -22.54
N TYR A 361 35.65 5.75 -22.37
CA TYR A 361 36.23 6.02 -21.06
C TYR A 361 36.80 7.43 -21.04
N CYS A 362 36.58 8.14 -19.96
CA CYS A 362 37.13 9.49 -19.78
C CYS A 362 38.67 9.45 -19.83
N ASP A 363 39.28 10.18 -20.78
CA ASP A 363 40.73 10.26 -20.97
C ASP A 363 41.47 10.81 -19.74
N VAL A 364 40.77 11.43 -18.80
CA VAL A 364 41.36 12.06 -17.62
C VAL A 364 41.24 11.20 -16.36
N CYS A 365 40.08 10.61 -16.10
CA CYS A 365 39.80 9.89 -14.85
C CYS A 365 39.49 8.40 -15.08
N GLY A 366 39.40 7.92 -16.32
CA GLY A 366 39.12 6.53 -16.66
C GLY A 366 37.68 6.07 -16.34
N ILE A 367 36.79 6.98 -16.01
CA ILE A 367 35.37 6.67 -15.70
C ILE A 367 34.61 6.45 -17.02
N PRO A 368 33.73 5.42 -17.12
CA PRO A 368 32.86 5.26 -18.26
C PRO A 368 32.05 6.54 -18.54
N THR A 369 32.02 6.99 -19.76
CA THR A 369 31.31 8.19 -20.20
C THR A 369 30.79 7.99 -21.62
N GLU A 370 29.68 8.64 -21.96
CA GLU A 370 29.25 8.68 -23.36
C GLU A 370 30.13 9.62 -24.15
N ALA A 371 30.69 9.13 -25.25
CA ALA A 371 31.46 9.97 -26.18
C ALA A 371 30.52 10.99 -26.83
N LYS A 372 30.69 12.28 -26.52
CA LYS A 372 29.99 13.39 -27.16
C LYS A 372 31.00 14.16 -28.03
N ASP A 373 30.67 14.29 -29.28
CA ASP A 373 31.44 15.11 -30.26
C ASP A 373 32.94 14.81 -30.37
N GLY A 374 33.32 13.54 -30.16
CA GLY A 374 34.70 13.08 -30.29
C GLY A 374 35.61 13.48 -29.11
N LEU A 375 35.03 13.87 -27.99
CA LEU A 375 35.72 14.15 -26.72
C LEU A 375 35.33 13.08 -25.70
N SER A 376 36.23 12.21 -25.34
CA SER A 376 36.06 11.20 -24.28
C SER A 376 36.32 11.83 -22.90
N LEU A 377 35.50 12.77 -22.49
CA LEU A 377 35.57 13.44 -21.17
C LEU A 377 34.26 13.30 -20.44
N CYS A 378 34.29 12.85 -19.18
CA CYS A 378 33.12 12.91 -18.32
C CYS A 378 32.76 14.39 -17.98
N PRO A 379 31.49 14.68 -17.61
CA PRO A 379 31.05 16.05 -17.32
C PRO A 379 31.94 16.77 -16.31
N ASP A 380 32.34 16.11 -15.22
CA ASP A 380 33.19 16.70 -14.17
C ASP A 380 34.60 17.04 -14.68
N CYS A 381 35.20 16.19 -15.51
CA CYS A 381 36.51 16.46 -16.10
C CYS A 381 36.43 17.53 -17.19
N PHE A 382 35.31 17.60 -17.89
CA PHE A 382 35.05 18.65 -18.88
C PHE A 382 34.90 20.02 -18.20
N ASP A 383 34.09 20.11 -17.14
CA ASP A 383 33.90 21.35 -16.39
C ASP A 383 35.19 21.81 -15.68
N ALA A 384 35.94 20.85 -15.09
CA ALA A 384 37.24 21.15 -14.48
C ALA A 384 38.28 21.62 -15.50
N ARG A 385 38.15 21.24 -16.77
CA ARG A 385 39.02 21.69 -17.87
C ARG A 385 38.60 23.05 -18.37
N LEU A 386 37.28 23.31 -18.49
CA LEU A 386 36.74 24.63 -18.84
C LEU A 386 37.06 25.70 -17.78
N ALA A 387 37.04 25.35 -16.51
CA ALA A 387 37.36 26.26 -15.40
C ALA A 387 38.83 26.71 -15.38
N ARG A 388 39.71 26.13 -16.22
CA ARG A 388 41.12 26.49 -16.36
C ARG A 388 41.39 27.47 -17.51
N PHE A 389 40.37 27.79 -18.28
CA PHE A 389 40.40 28.81 -19.34
C PHE A 389 39.58 30.03 -18.93
#